data_9af6614b76a15b6997b5c5e375e39e7d
#
_entry.id   9af6614b76a15b6997b5c5e375e39e7d
#
_cell.length_a   1.000
_cell.length_b   1.000
_cell.length_c   1.000
_cell.angle_alpha   90.00
_cell.angle_beta   90.00
_cell.angle_gamma   90.00
#
_symmetry.space_group_name_H-M   'P 1'
#
loop_
_entity.id
_entity.type
_entity.pdbx_description
1 polymer ?
#
loop_
_entity_poly.entity_id
_entity_poly.type
_entity_poly.pdbx_seq_one_letter_code
_entity_poly.pdbx_strand_id
1 'polypeptide(L)'
;MAVSTDRGGFDNPAWVHALLAQPWVLPLVRLALVSAYLIGGVAKALDFDGAVAEQAHFGLHPAALWAALAIAVEIAGSLCVVFRRFTWLGAGSLGMLTLVAMAVANDFWNRSGADHFMALNSFFEHLGLIAALVLATLLADAKHTAGNGRTTP
;
A
#
# COMPACT_ATOMS: atom_id res chain seq x y z
N MET A 1 -38.31 -20.43 20.56
CA MET A 1 -37.69 -19.35 21.35
C MET A 1 -36.46 -18.88 20.58
N ALA A 2 -36.60 -17.89 19.72
CA ALA A 2 -35.50 -17.40 18.87
C ALA A 2 -34.62 -16.47 19.73
N VAL A 3 -33.39 -16.87 19.97
CA VAL A 3 -32.38 -16.02 20.58
C VAL A 3 -32.01 -14.93 19.57
N SER A 4 -32.59 -13.76 19.74
CA SER A 4 -32.14 -12.51 19.09
C SER A 4 -30.70 -12.26 19.58
N THR A 5 -29.72 -12.56 18.75
CA THR A 5 -28.36 -12.06 18.93
C THR A 5 -28.38 -10.59 18.52
N ASP A 6 -28.82 -9.74 19.45
CA ASP A 6 -28.55 -8.31 19.40
C ASP A 6 -27.02 -8.13 19.46
N ARG A 7 -26.40 -8.04 18.28
CA ARG A 7 -25.02 -7.59 18.15
C ARG A 7 -25.08 -6.06 18.30
N GLY A 8 -25.14 -5.60 19.54
CA GLY A 8 -24.86 -4.22 19.91
C GLY A 8 -23.42 -3.87 19.57
N GLY A 9 -23.09 -3.95 18.28
CA GLY A 9 -21.89 -3.41 17.71
C GLY A 9 -22.06 -1.91 17.54
N PHE A 10 -21.00 -1.16 17.66
CA PHE A 10 -20.94 0.25 17.29
C PHE A 10 -21.14 0.35 15.76
N ASP A 11 -22.39 0.25 15.30
CA ASP A 11 -22.73 0.36 13.91
C ASP A 11 -22.44 1.79 13.43
N ASN A 12 -21.79 1.90 12.28
CA ASN A 12 -21.52 3.20 11.69
C ASN A 12 -22.86 3.95 11.50
N PRO A 13 -22.92 5.27 11.78
CA PRO A 13 -24.12 6.06 11.50
C PRO A 13 -24.56 5.93 10.04
N ALA A 14 -25.86 6.06 9.78
CA ALA A 14 -26.44 5.88 8.44
C ALA A 14 -25.78 6.75 7.36
N TRP A 15 -25.36 7.96 7.69
CA TRP A 15 -24.65 8.84 6.76
C TRP A 15 -23.25 8.31 6.38
N VAL A 16 -22.56 7.62 7.31
CA VAL A 16 -21.27 6.96 7.01
C VAL A 16 -21.48 5.81 6.03
N HIS A 17 -22.51 4.97 6.27
CA HIS A 17 -22.86 3.91 5.33
C HIS A 17 -23.19 4.45 3.93
N ALA A 18 -23.99 5.53 3.86
CA ALA A 18 -24.33 6.16 2.60
C ALA A 18 -23.10 6.71 1.87
N LEU A 19 -22.15 7.32 2.58
CA LEU A 19 -20.90 7.83 2.01
C LEU A 19 -20.03 6.68 1.49
N LEU A 20 -19.79 5.66 2.31
CA LEU A 20 -18.93 4.52 1.95
C LEU A 20 -19.52 3.65 0.83
N ALA A 21 -20.85 3.68 0.64
CA ALA A 21 -21.54 3.00 -0.45
C ALA A 21 -21.40 3.71 -1.80
N GLN A 22 -20.88 4.95 -1.84
CA GLN A 22 -20.70 5.66 -3.10
C GLN A 22 -19.69 4.95 -4.03
N PRO A 23 -19.99 4.84 -5.33
CA PRO A 23 -19.16 4.04 -6.26
C PRO A 23 -17.75 4.61 -6.46
N TRP A 24 -17.55 5.91 -6.22
CA TRP A 24 -16.27 6.60 -6.39
C TRP A 24 -15.35 6.50 -5.17
N VAL A 25 -15.89 6.20 -3.97
CA VAL A 25 -15.09 6.18 -2.72
C VAL A 25 -13.98 5.14 -2.79
N LEU A 26 -14.31 3.91 -3.15
CA LEU A 26 -13.31 2.83 -3.16
C LEU A 26 -12.22 3.01 -4.22
N PRO A 27 -12.51 3.43 -5.47
CA PRO A 27 -11.48 3.82 -6.43
C PRO A 27 -10.58 4.96 -5.92
N LEU A 28 -11.16 5.99 -5.32
CA LEU A 28 -10.40 7.12 -4.78
C LEU A 28 -9.47 6.70 -3.64
N VAL A 29 -9.97 5.89 -2.70
CA VAL A 29 -9.15 5.38 -1.58
C VAL A 29 -7.98 4.54 -2.09
N ARG A 30 -8.18 3.70 -3.11
CA ARG A 30 -7.09 2.92 -3.73
C ARG A 30 -6.07 3.81 -4.43
N LEU A 31 -6.54 4.80 -5.17
CA LEU A 31 -5.64 5.75 -5.83
C LEU A 31 -4.83 6.53 -4.78
N ALA A 32 -5.47 7.01 -3.72
CA ALA A 32 -4.82 7.70 -2.63
C ALA A 32 -3.78 6.79 -1.92
N LEU A 33 -4.12 5.52 -1.68
CA LEU A 33 -3.22 4.54 -1.06
C LEU A 33 -1.91 4.38 -1.84
N VAL A 34 -1.99 4.31 -3.17
CA VAL A 34 -0.80 4.05 -4.01
C VAL A 34 -0.21 5.31 -4.63
N SER A 35 -0.74 6.50 -4.32
CA SER A 35 -0.32 7.75 -4.96
C SER A 35 1.17 8.06 -4.75
N ALA A 36 1.70 7.82 -3.55
CA ALA A 36 3.10 8.03 -3.24
C ALA A 36 4.02 7.16 -4.11
N TYR A 37 3.65 5.89 -4.33
CA TYR A 37 4.39 4.99 -5.21
C TYR A 37 4.31 5.41 -6.68
N LEU A 38 3.11 5.82 -7.15
CA LEU A 38 2.95 6.29 -8.53
C LEU A 38 3.80 7.54 -8.80
N ILE A 39 3.75 8.50 -7.89
CA ILE A 39 4.55 9.73 -8.01
C ILE A 39 6.04 9.40 -7.93
N GLY A 40 6.46 8.57 -6.97
CA GLY A 40 7.84 8.14 -6.82
C GLY A 40 8.36 7.39 -8.04
N GLY A 41 7.59 6.41 -8.54
CA GLY A 41 7.95 5.63 -9.72
C GLY A 41 8.06 6.48 -10.99
N VAL A 42 7.13 7.42 -11.19
CA VAL A 42 7.20 8.35 -12.33
C VAL A 42 8.39 9.30 -12.19
N ALA A 43 8.63 9.87 -11.02
CA ALA A 43 9.79 10.75 -10.78
C ALA A 43 11.12 10.04 -11.05
N LYS A 44 11.28 8.80 -10.54
CA LYS A 44 12.46 7.96 -10.80
C LYS A 44 12.60 7.57 -12.28
N ALA A 45 11.49 7.36 -12.98
CA ALA A 45 11.52 7.05 -14.40
C ALA A 45 11.96 8.25 -15.25
N LEU A 46 11.62 9.47 -14.82
CA LEU A 46 12.03 10.73 -15.47
C LEU A 46 13.47 11.13 -15.17
N ASP A 47 13.99 10.74 -13.99
CA ASP A 47 15.38 10.94 -13.57
C ASP A 47 16.00 9.60 -13.16
N PHE A 48 16.28 8.77 -14.15
CA PHE A 48 16.81 7.43 -13.93
C PHE A 48 18.22 7.46 -13.32
N ASP A 49 19.05 8.41 -13.71
CA ASP A 49 20.42 8.55 -13.17
C ASP A 49 20.37 8.92 -11.70
N GLY A 50 19.46 9.82 -11.31
CA GLY A 50 19.19 10.13 -9.90
C GLY A 50 18.70 8.91 -9.12
N ALA A 51 17.79 8.11 -9.71
CA ALA A 51 17.33 6.88 -9.09
C ALA A 51 18.46 5.86 -8.90
N VAL A 52 19.37 5.72 -9.86
CA VAL A 52 20.55 4.85 -9.73
C VAL A 52 21.48 5.36 -8.62
N ALA A 53 21.72 6.67 -8.55
CA ALA A 53 22.54 7.27 -7.50
C ALA A 53 21.93 7.04 -6.10
N GLU A 54 20.61 7.12 -5.97
CA GLU A 54 19.88 6.81 -4.74
C GLU A 54 20.13 5.36 -4.28
N GLN A 55 19.97 4.38 -5.19
CA GLN A 55 20.21 2.97 -4.84
C GLN A 55 21.67 2.71 -4.47
N ALA A 56 22.61 3.33 -5.19
CA ALA A 56 24.05 3.24 -4.85
C ALA A 56 24.36 3.84 -3.47
N HIS A 57 23.71 4.95 -3.10
CA HIS A 57 23.85 5.57 -1.78
C HIS A 57 23.45 4.63 -0.64
N PHE A 58 22.41 3.81 -0.85
CA PHE A 58 21.97 2.79 0.10
C PHE A 58 22.74 1.46 0.00
N GLY A 59 23.81 1.40 -0.80
CA GLY A 59 24.65 0.21 -0.95
C GLY A 59 24.02 -0.90 -1.77
N LEU A 60 22.95 -0.64 -2.51
CA LEU A 60 22.28 -1.63 -3.35
C LEU A 60 23.00 -1.77 -4.69
N HIS A 61 23.64 -2.93 -4.93
CA HIS A 61 24.38 -3.22 -6.15
C HIS A 61 23.87 -4.48 -6.86
N PRO A 62 23.73 -4.47 -8.20
CA PRO A 62 23.93 -3.36 -9.16
C PRO A 62 22.83 -2.29 -9.04
N ALA A 63 23.21 -1.04 -8.83
CA ALA A 63 22.27 0.04 -8.51
C ALA A 63 21.23 0.29 -9.63
N ALA A 64 21.63 0.20 -10.91
CA ALA A 64 20.72 0.36 -12.04
C ALA A 64 19.62 -0.72 -12.08
N LEU A 65 19.94 -1.95 -11.69
CA LEU A 65 18.94 -3.02 -11.61
C LEU A 65 17.92 -2.73 -10.50
N TRP A 66 18.39 -2.31 -9.33
CA TRP A 66 17.50 -1.97 -8.21
C TRP A 66 16.62 -0.76 -8.53
N ALA A 67 17.16 0.27 -9.19
CA ALA A 67 16.38 1.41 -9.67
C ALA A 67 15.28 0.98 -10.66
N ALA A 68 15.62 0.16 -11.67
CA ALA A 68 14.66 -0.35 -12.62
C ALA A 68 13.57 -1.22 -11.97
N LEU A 69 13.94 -2.09 -11.01
CA LEU A 69 12.99 -2.91 -10.26
C LEU A 69 12.06 -2.05 -9.39
N ALA A 70 12.59 -1.04 -8.69
CA ALA A 70 11.79 -0.13 -7.89
C ALA A 70 10.75 0.58 -8.76
N ILE A 71 11.16 1.17 -9.88
CA ILE A 71 10.26 1.84 -10.84
C ILE A 71 9.18 0.88 -11.33
N ALA A 72 9.57 -0.32 -11.76
CA ALA A 72 8.63 -1.31 -12.27
C ALA A 72 7.60 -1.73 -11.20
N VAL A 73 8.04 -1.97 -9.97
CA VAL A 73 7.16 -2.34 -8.85
C VAL A 73 6.26 -1.18 -8.46
N GLU A 74 6.79 0.04 -8.33
CA GLU A 74 6.02 1.23 -7.95
C GLU A 74 4.90 1.51 -8.95
N ILE A 75 5.19 1.46 -10.26
CA ILE A 75 4.20 1.73 -11.30
C ILE A 75 3.25 0.54 -11.49
N ALA A 76 3.78 -0.64 -11.82
CA ALA A 76 2.95 -1.79 -12.14
C ALA A 76 2.16 -2.29 -10.92
N GLY A 77 2.78 -2.33 -9.72
CA GLY A 77 2.11 -2.69 -8.49
C GLY A 77 0.95 -1.76 -8.16
N SER A 78 1.16 -0.45 -8.31
CA SER A 78 0.11 0.56 -8.12
C SER A 78 -1.05 0.38 -9.09
N LEU A 79 -0.77 0.17 -10.38
CA LEU A 79 -1.80 -0.07 -11.39
C LEU A 79 -2.61 -1.35 -11.09
N CYS A 80 -1.96 -2.42 -10.61
CA CYS A 80 -2.65 -3.64 -10.17
C CYS A 80 -3.67 -3.36 -9.05
N VAL A 81 -3.30 -2.53 -8.06
CA VAL A 81 -4.19 -2.14 -6.94
C VAL A 81 -5.34 -1.25 -7.42
N VAL A 82 -5.06 -0.24 -8.25
CA VAL A 82 -6.07 0.70 -8.77
C VAL A 82 -7.11 -0.01 -9.62
N PHE A 83 -6.66 -0.79 -10.61
CA PHE A 83 -7.54 -1.49 -11.55
C PHE A 83 -8.13 -2.79 -11.01
N ARG A 84 -7.78 -3.19 -9.78
CA ARG A 84 -8.28 -4.42 -9.12
C ARG A 84 -7.91 -5.71 -9.87
N ARG A 85 -6.84 -5.69 -10.63
CA ARG A 85 -6.32 -6.87 -11.32
C ARG A 85 -5.05 -7.31 -10.64
N PHE A 86 -5.04 -8.53 -10.12
CA PHE A 86 -3.90 -9.06 -9.34
C PHE A 86 -3.55 -8.19 -8.12
N THR A 87 -4.57 -7.70 -7.39
CA THR A 87 -4.39 -6.81 -6.23
C THR A 87 -3.40 -7.38 -5.22
N TRP A 88 -3.46 -8.70 -4.96
CA TRP A 88 -2.55 -9.38 -4.04
C TRP A 88 -1.07 -9.28 -4.48
N LEU A 89 -0.83 -9.39 -5.80
CA LEU A 89 0.52 -9.28 -6.36
C LEU A 89 1.02 -7.82 -6.29
N GLY A 90 0.16 -6.87 -6.70
CA GLY A 90 0.50 -5.44 -6.65
C GLY A 90 0.75 -4.97 -5.22
N ALA A 91 -0.18 -5.23 -4.30
CA ALA A 91 -0.02 -4.86 -2.90
C ALA A 91 1.14 -5.59 -2.22
N GLY A 92 1.35 -6.87 -2.51
CA GLY A 92 2.46 -7.67 -1.98
C GLY A 92 3.82 -7.13 -2.43
N SER A 93 3.97 -6.82 -3.73
CA SER A 93 5.22 -6.27 -4.26
C SER A 93 5.52 -4.87 -3.72
N LEU A 94 4.51 -3.99 -3.61
CA LEU A 94 4.66 -2.67 -2.98
C LEU A 94 5.02 -2.79 -1.49
N GLY A 95 4.36 -3.69 -0.77
CA GLY A 95 4.66 -3.96 0.64
C GLY A 95 6.09 -4.46 0.84
N MET A 96 6.57 -5.38 -0.03
CA MET A 96 7.94 -5.87 0.01
C MET A 96 8.95 -4.76 -0.31
N LEU A 97 8.69 -3.93 -1.33
CA LEU A 97 9.52 -2.77 -1.64
C LEU A 97 9.62 -1.82 -0.44
N THR A 98 8.48 -1.55 0.22
CA THR A 98 8.44 -0.70 1.42
C THR A 98 9.24 -1.30 2.57
N LEU A 99 9.16 -2.63 2.79
CA LEU A 99 9.98 -3.32 3.81
C LEU A 99 11.48 -3.18 3.54
N VAL A 100 11.90 -3.34 2.28
CA VAL A 100 13.31 -3.16 1.90
C VAL A 100 13.73 -1.70 2.12
N ALA A 101 12.92 -0.73 1.69
CA ALA A 101 13.20 0.69 1.92
C ALA A 101 13.31 1.04 3.41
N MET A 102 12.42 0.49 4.25
CA MET A 102 12.50 0.63 5.71
C MET A 102 13.80 0.07 6.27
N ALA A 103 14.21 -1.10 5.81
CA ALA A 103 15.41 -1.77 6.31
C ALA A 103 16.71 -1.01 5.97
N VAL A 104 16.76 -0.35 4.82
CA VAL A 104 17.99 0.33 4.35
C VAL A 104 18.02 1.83 4.65
N ALA A 105 16.86 2.49 4.75
CA ALA A 105 16.78 3.94 4.90
C ALA A 105 16.34 4.41 6.29
N ASN A 106 15.63 3.60 7.07
CA ASN A 106 15.03 3.99 8.35
C ASN A 106 15.79 3.42 9.56
N ASP A 107 17.04 3.79 9.72
CA ASP A 107 17.91 3.39 10.83
C ASP A 107 17.75 4.29 12.07
N PHE A 108 16.51 4.54 12.50
CA PHE A 108 16.19 5.48 13.60
C PHE A 108 16.95 5.19 14.90
N TRP A 109 17.33 3.91 15.15
CA TRP A 109 18.09 3.49 16.32
C TRP A 109 19.53 4.02 16.35
N ASN A 110 20.08 4.44 15.19
CA ASN A 110 21.42 5.03 15.07
C ASN A 110 21.39 6.57 15.02
N ARG A 111 20.20 7.18 15.09
CA ARG A 111 20.02 8.64 14.99
C ARG A 111 19.67 9.23 16.34
N SER A 112 19.83 10.56 16.48
CA SER A 112 19.54 11.30 17.71
C SER A 112 18.81 12.60 17.42
N GLY A 113 18.17 13.18 18.43
CA GLY A 113 17.47 14.47 18.31
C GLY A 113 16.34 14.46 17.28
N ALA A 114 16.26 15.51 16.45
CA ALA A 114 15.21 15.67 15.45
C ALA A 114 15.24 14.57 14.38
N ASP A 115 16.44 14.11 13.98
CA ASP A 115 16.61 13.08 12.96
C ASP A 115 16.10 11.71 13.44
N HIS A 116 16.29 11.40 14.74
CA HIS A 116 15.70 10.20 15.35
C HIS A 116 14.18 10.25 15.29
N PHE A 117 13.58 11.37 15.66
CA PHE A 117 12.12 11.52 15.65
C PHE A 117 11.56 11.39 14.24
N MET A 118 12.18 12.04 13.24
CA MET A 118 11.72 11.94 11.84
C MET A 118 11.85 10.53 11.29
N ALA A 119 12.94 9.82 11.55
CA ALA A 119 13.14 8.46 11.09
C ALA A 119 12.18 7.47 11.78
N LEU A 120 11.93 7.66 13.10
CA LEU A 120 10.96 6.85 13.85
C LEU A 120 9.54 7.06 13.31
N ASN A 121 9.14 8.31 13.07
CA ASN A 121 7.82 8.61 12.50
C ASN A 121 7.66 7.98 11.12
N SER A 122 8.65 8.16 10.24
CA SER A 122 8.68 7.52 8.92
C SER A 122 8.58 6.00 8.99
N PHE A 123 9.25 5.36 9.98
CA PHE A 123 9.12 3.91 10.16
C PHE A 123 7.67 3.49 10.41
N PHE A 124 6.97 4.14 11.33
CA PHE A 124 5.58 3.79 11.63
C PHE A 124 4.60 4.19 10.52
N GLU A 125 4.87 5.26 9.78
CA GLU A 125 4.11 5.61 8.58
C GLU A 125 4.20 4.52 7.50
N HIS A 126 5.39 4.00 7.24
CA HIS A 126 5.59 2.89 6.29
C HIS A 126 4.93 1.59 6.79
N LEU A 127 5.01 1.31 8.10
CA LEU A 127 4.32 0.16 8.69
C LEU A 127 2.80 0.27 8.51
N GLY A 128 2.24 1.46 8.73
CA GLY A 128 0.83 1.76 8.46
C GLY A 128 0.46 1.57 6.99
N LEU A 129 1.34 1.98 6.08
CA LEU A 129 1.15 1.81 4.65
C LEU A 129 1.13 0.33 4.23
N ILE A 130 2.03 -0.49 4.78
CA ILE A 130 2.03 -1.95 4.57
C ILE A 130 0.71 -2.57 5.07
N ALA A 131 0.27 -2.19 6.28
CA ALA A 131 -1.00 -2.66 6.83
C ALA A 131 -2.19 -2.29 5.93
N ALA A 132 -2.21 -1.08 5.39
CA ALA A 132 -3.25 -0.63 4.46
C ALA A 132 -3.24 -1.40 3.13
N LEU A 133 -2.07 -1.78 2.61
CA LEU A 133 -1.93 -2.66 1.43
C LEU A 133 -2.48 -4.06 1.70
N VAL A 134 -2.22 -4.61 2.89
CA VAL A 134 -2.81 -5.90 3.32
C VAL A 134 -4.33 -5.79 3.40
N LEU A 135 -4.87 -4.74 4.01
CA LEU A 135 -6.32 -4.50 4.06
C LEU A 135 -6.94 -4.37 2.67
N ALA A 136 -6.27 -3.69 1.74
CA ALA A 136 -6.75 -3.57 0.35
C ALA A 136 -6.84 -4.95 -0.34
N THR A 137 -5.92 -5.87 -0.03
CA THR A 137 -5.94 -7.25 -0.53
C THR A 137 -7.08 -8.04 0.08
N LEU A 138 -7.27 -7.99 1.39
CA LEU A 138 -8.37 -8.66 2.10
C LEU A 138 -9.74 -8.20 1.58
N LEU A 139 -9.92 -6.90 1.34
CA LEU A 139 -11.16 -6.35 0.77
C LEU A 139 -11.39 -6.78 -0.68
N ALA A 140 -10.33 -7.00 -1.45
CA ALA A 140 -10.45 -7.51 -2.82
C ALA A 140 -10.92 -8.98 -2.83
N ASP A 141 -10.37 -9.80 -1.93
CA ASP A 141 -10.70 -11.22 -1.78
C ASP A 141 -12.12 -11.43 -1.25
N ALA A 142 -12.53 -10.69 -0.23
CA ALA A 142 -13.89 -10.76 0.34
C ALA A 142 -14.99 -10.50 -0.70
N LYS A 143 -14.75 -9.60 -1.66
CA LYS A 143 -15.70 -9.36 -2.77
C LYS A 143 -15.73 -10.48 -3.79
N HIS A 144 -14.62 -11.17 -4.01
CA HIS A 144 -14.54 -12.31 -4.93
C HIS A 144 -15.32 -13.52 -4.38
N THR A 145 -15.16 -13.82 -3.09
CA THR A 145 -15.87 -14.93 -2.43
C THR A 145 -17.37 -14.67 -2.32
N ALA A 146 -17.80 -13.45 -2.01
CA ALA A 146 -19.22 -13.08 -1.96
C ALA A 146 -19.90 -13.14 -3.35
N GLY A 147 -19.17 -12.93 -4.44
CA GLY A 147 -19.66 -13.05 -5.81
C GLY A 147 -19.88 -14.51 -6.24
N ASN A 148 -18.95 -15.40 -5.86
CA ASN A 148 -19.00 -16.83 -6.23
C ASN A 148 -20.06 -17.63 -5.45
N GLY A 149 -20.38 -17.23 -4.23
CA GLY A 149 -21.41 -17.89 -3.41
C GLY A 149 -22.87 -17.68 -3.88
N ARG A 150 -23.10 -16.83 -4.89
CA ARG A 150 -24.44 -16.58 -5.47
C ARG A 150 -24.74 -17.37 -6.73
N THR A 151 -23.83 -18.22 -7.20
CA THR A 151 -23.96 -18.97 -8.46
C THR A 151 -24.13 -20.48 -8.28
N THR A 152 -24.40 -20.97 -7.08
CA THR A 152 -24.82 -22.40 -6.88
C THR A 152 -26.33 -22.48 -6.91
N PRO A 153 -26.93 -23.19 -7.90
CA PRO A 153 -28.37 -23.42 -7.99
C PRO A 153 -28.87 -24.32 -6.86
#